data_bbfc314b498e583cfc9dd9e111dbfb2a
#
_entry.id   bbfc314b498e583cfc9dd9e111dbfb2a
#
_cell.length_a   1.000
_cell.length_b   1.000
_cell.length_c   1.000
_cell.angle_alpha   90.00
_cell.angle_beta   90.00
_cell.angle_gamma   90.00
#
_symmetry.space_group_name_H-M   'P 1'
#
loop_
_entity.id
_entity.type
_entity.pdbx_description
1 polymer ?
#
loop_
_entity_poly.entity_id
_entity_poly.type
_entity_poly.pdbx_seq_one_letter_code
_entity_poly.pdbx_strand_id
1 'polypeptide(L)'
;MCRLAQVSRAGFYRFLAQRHPPEEDMEVRNAIQQIVLEHRRRYGYRRVAVELHHRGMPVNHKRVLRLMREDNLLAVQTKAFLATTNSDHELEVYLNLASRMNLNAINQLWVADITYIRLASEFVYLAVVLDAFSRKVVGWALGHTLAAWLPLLALERAIAERQPSAGLVHHSDRGVQYASQEYVGALRRHGILPSMSRPANPYDNAQCESFIKTLKREEIYANKYQDIDDLRAHIEEFIDQYYNRQRLHSALGYQTPEHFEASAEPAAAPAAASMSFFRHGEIYRSTRRRRGRPRKGSGEPVPPSSPTHRIDESPVGYSLTGWSPPEPVSASPTEAEFAGEPTK
;
A
#
# COMPACT_ATOMS: atom_id res chain seq x y z
N MET A 1 -22.20 16.13 43.10
CA MET A 1 -21.33 15.64 41.99
C MET A 1 -21.87 14.35 41.37
N CYS A 2 -21.91 13.19 42.04
CA CYS A 2 -22.32 11.91 41.37
C CYS A 2 -23.73 11.95 40.76
N ARG A 3 -24.71 12.69 41.34
CA ARG A 3 -26.04 12.86 40.73
C ARG A 3 -26.02 13.69 39.46
N LEU A 4 -25.18 14.76 39.40
CA LEU A 4 -25.00 15.59 38.18
C LEU A 4 -24.33 14.84 37.06
N ALA A 5 -23.36 13.95 37.39
CA ALA A 5 -22.64 13.13 36.42
C ALA A 5 -23.37 11.80 36.07
N GLN A 6 -24.57 11.57 36.65
CA GLN A 6 -25.38 10.34 36.44
C GLN A 6 -24.61 9.05 36.74
N VAL A 7 -23.65 9.07 37.66
CA VAL A 7 -22.87 7.90 38.10
C VAL A 7 -23.22 7.50 39.53
N SER A 8 -23.18 6.19 39.79
CA SER A 8 -23.38 5.72 41.16
C SER A 8 -22.19 6.09 42.04
N ARG A 9 -22.45 6.41 43.35
CA ARG A 9 -21.38 6.70 44.31
C ARG A 9 -20.36 5.54 44.36
N ALA A 10 -20.83 4.31 44.42
CA ALA A 10 -19.98 3.12 44.41
C ALA A 10 -19.12 3.01 43.14
N GLY A 11 -19.68 3.35 41.96
CA GLY A 11 -18.95 3.43 40.70
C GLY A 11 -17.87 4.49 40.71
N PHE A 12 -18.18 5.69 41.25
CA PHE A 12 -17.24 6.79 41.38
C PHE A 12 -16.06 6.44 42.31
N TYR A 13 -16.32 5.93 43.52
CA TYR A 13 -15.23 5.54 44.42
C TYR A 13 -14.44 4.34 43.92
N ARG A 14 -15.08 3.41 43.20
CA ARG A 14 -14.38 2.28 42.56
C ARG A 14 -13.47 2.73 41.41
N PHE A 15 -13.85 3.80 40.74
CA PHE A 15 -13.02 4.43 39.71
C PHE A 15 -11.83 5.19 40.32
N LEU A 16 -12.04 5.89 41.44
CA LEU A 16 -10.99 6.61 42.15
C LEU A 16 -10.04 5.73 42.96
N ALA A 17 -10.44 4.49 43.28
CA ALA A 17 -9.56 3.56 43.96
C ALA A 17 -8.31 3.33 43.12
N GLN A 18 -7.15 3.64 43.64
CA GLN A 18 -5.87 3.36 43.02
C GLN A 18 -5.76 1.86 42.78
N ARG A 19 -5.91 1.43 41.55
CA ARG A 19 -5.67 0.05 41.15
C ARG A 19 -4.17 -0.05 40.90
N HIS A 20 -3.45 -0.61 41.88
CA HIS A 20 -2.09 -1.05 41.60
C HIS A 20 -2.19 -2.19 40.56
N PRO A 21 -1.45 -2.11 39.45
CA PRO A 21 -1.40 -3.21 38.50
C PRO A 21 -1.00 -4.50 39.25
N PRO A 22 -1.64 -5.65 38.95
CA PRO A 22 -1.17 -6.91 39.51
C PRO A 22 0.31 -7.10 39.17
N GLU A 23 1.08 -7.61 40.11
CA GLU A 23 2.52 -7.85 39.98
C GLU A 23 2.83 -8.70 38.74
N GLU A 24 1.98 -9.69 38.49
CA GLU A 24 2.00 -10.50 37.26
C GLU A 24 1.81 -9.72 35.93
N ASP A 25 1.15 -8.56 35.98
CA ASP A 25 1.00 -7.70 34.80
C ASP A 25 2.24 -6.84 34.55
N MET A 26 3.10 -6.59 35.55
CA MET A 26 4.26 -5.70 35.44
C MET A 26 5.34 -6.28 34.51
N GLU A 27 5.64 -7.56 34.63
CA GLU A 27 6.59 -8.24 33.74
C GLU A 27 6.10 -8.22 32.29
N VAL A 28 4.82 -8.54 32.09
CA VAL A 28 4.21 -8.50 30.76
C VAL A 28 4.18 -7.10 30.20
N ARG A 29 3.90 -6.05 31.01
CA ARG A 29 3.92 -4.65 30.58
C ARG A 29 5.31 -4.22 30.14
N ASN A 30 6.35 -4.58 30.90
CA ASN A 30 7.74 -4.27 30.53
C ASN A 30 8.09 -4.92 29.19
N ALA A 31 7.76 -6.19 28.99
CA ALA A 31 8.00 -6.87 27.72
C ALA A 31 7.21 -6.24 26.56
N ILE A 32 5.95 -5.86 26.78
CA ILE A 32 5.15 -5.13 25.78
C ILE A 32 5.81 -3.80 25.42
N GLN A 33 6.29 -3.03 26.40
CA GLN A 33 6.97 -1.75 26.14
C GLN A 33 8.24 -1.94 25.32
N GLN A 34 9.07 -2.93 25.66
CA GLN A 34 10.26 -3.25 24.87
C GLN A 34 9.91 -3.59 23.42
N ILE A 35 8.95 -4.48 23.18
CA ILE A 35 8.50 -4.85 21.82
C ILE A 35 7.99 -3.61 21.06
N VAL A 36 7.22 -2.76 21.73
CA VAL A 36 6.66 -1.56 21.12
C VAL A 36 7.77 -0.57 20.73
N LEU A 37 8.81 -0.42 21.55
CA LEU A 37 9.98 0.42 21.28
C LEU A 37 10.83 -0.16 20.15
N GLU A 38 11.19 -1.43 20.20
CA GLU A 38 11.98 -2.14 19.17
C GLU A 38 11.32 -2.02 17.78
N HIS A 39 9.99 -2.16 17.73
CA HIS A 39 9.24 -2.04 16.49
C HIS A 39 8.69 -0.63 16.23
N ARG A 40 9.22 0.42 16.89
CA ARG A 40 8.87 1.83 16.67
C ARG A 40 7.35 2.07 16.66
N ARG A 41 6.58 1.44 17.57
CA ARG A 41 5.10 1.48 17.67
C ARG A 41 4.34 0.97 16.43
N ARG A 42 4.99 0.20 15.55
CA ARG A 42 4.40 -0.35 14.32
C ARG A 42 3.51 -1.56 14.59
N TYR A 43 3.76 -2.30 15.69
CA TYR A 43 3.03 -3.52 16.04
C TYR A 43 1.71 -3.21 16.74
N GLY A 44 0.61 -3.78 16.20
CA GLY A 44 -0.65 -3.89 16.93
C GLY A 44 -0.66 -5.10 17.86
N TYR A 45 -1.61 -5.13 18.80
CA TYR A 45 -1.69 -6.12 19.88
C TYR A 45 -1.55 -7.59 19.46
N ARG A 46 -1.99 -7.97 18.24
CA ARG A 46 -1.85 -9.35 17.75
C ARG A 46 -0.40 -9.72 17.47
N ARG A 47 0.38 -8.84 16.85
CA ARG A 47 1.80 -9.06 16.63
C ARG A 47 2.59 -9.02 17.94
N VAL A 48 2.25 -8.10 18.82
CA VAL A 48 2.83 -8.05 20.17
C VAL A 48 2.57 -9.35 20.93
N ALA A 49 1.37 -9.93 20.85
CA ALA A 49 1.08 -11.21 21.50
C ALA A 49 1.89 -12.39 20.92
N VAL A 50 2.11 -12.40 19.61
CA VAL A 50 2.95 -13.42 18.95
C VAL A 50 4.40 -13.25 19.36
N GLU A 51 4.90 -12.02 19.38
CA GLU A 51 6.27 -11.73 19.79
C GLU A 51 6.53 -12.09 21.26
N LEU A 52 5.57 -11.83 22.16
CA LEU A 52 5.61 -12.31 23.55
C LEU A 52 5.71 -13.84 23.61
N HIS A 53 4.95 -14.52 22.76
CA HIS A 53 5.01 -15.98 22.70
C HIS A 53 6.39 -16.49 22.25
N HIS A 54 7.00 -15.86 21.23
CA HIS A 54 8.36 -16.16 20.78
C HIS A 54 9.42 -15.94 21.89
N ARG A 55 9.17 -14.99 22.81
CA ARG A 55 10.02 -14.71 23.99
C ARG A 55 9.71 -15.63 25.17
N GLY A 56 8.90 -16.67 24.99
CA GLY A 56 8.56 -17.62 26.05
C GLY A 56 7.48 -17.12 27.01
N MET A 57 6.80 -16.02 26.71
CA MET A 57 5.70 -15.48 27.51
C MET A 57 4.35 -15.64 26.79
N PRO A 58 3.67 -16.79 26.93
CA PRO A 58 2.39 -17.02 26.25
C PRO A 58 1.28 -16.22 26.93
N VAL A 59 0.94 -15.07 26.38
CA VAL A 59 -0.10 -14.16 26.90
C VAL A 59 -1.26 -14.08 25.90
N ASN A 60 -2.49 -14.22 26.42
CA ASN A 60 -3.68 -14.08 25.59
C ASN A 60 -3.74 -12.69 24.94
N HIS A 61 -3.98 -12.62 23.63
CA HIS A 61 -4.02 -11.39 22.86
C HIS A 61 -5.06 -10.37 23.38
N LYS A 62 -6.14 -10.81 24.05
CA LYS A 62 -7.11 -9.91 24.69
C LYS A 62 -6.50 -9.22 25.92
N ARG A 63 -5.67 -9.95 26.73
CA ARG A 63 -4.91 -9.36 27.85
C ARG A 63 -3.91 -8.34 27.33
N VAL A 64 -3.16 -8.67 26.27
CA VAL A 64 -2.23 -7.74 25.61
C VAL A 64 -2.94 -6.48 25.13
N LEU A 65 -4.09 -6.60 24.46
CA LEU A 65 -4.88 -5.45 24.02
C LEU A 65 -5.32 -4.55 25.19
N ARG A 66 -5.75 -5.15 26.31
CA ARG A 66 -6.12 -4.39 27.52
C ARG A 66 -4.94 -3.61 28.07
N LEU A 67 -3.79 -4.27 28.26
CA LEU A 67 -2.58 -3.64 28.77
C LEU A 67 -2.07 -2.52 27.86
N MET A 68 -2.03 -2.76 26.55
CA MET A 68 -1.64 -1.72 25.57
C MET A 68 -2.58 -0.51 25.57
N ARG A 69 -3.87 -0.68 25.86
CA ARG A 69 -4.82 0.45 26.01
C ARG A 69 -4.58 1.22 27.29
N GLU A 70 -4.40 0.52 28.40
CA GLU A 70 -4.13 1.10 29.71
C GLU A 70 -2.85 1.95 29.70
N ASP A 71 -1.82 1.50 28.98
CA ASP A 71 -0.51 2.15 28.90
C ASP A 71 -0.37 3.09 27.67
N ASN A 72 -1.46 3.32 26.91
CA ASN A 72 -1.47 4.16 25.71
C ASN A 72 -0.43 3.74 24.65
N LEU A 73 -0.23 2.45 24.46
CA LEU A 73 0.76 1.84 23.56
C LEU A 73 0.14 1.33 22.24
N LEU A 74 -1.11 1.68 21.93
CA LEU A 74 -1.75 1.24 20.68
C LEU A 74 -1.04 1.86 19.47
N ALA A 75 -0.97 1.09 18.39
CA ALA A 75 -0.43 1.57 17.11
C ALA A 75 -1.27 2.74 16.59
N VAL A 76 -0.60 3.77 16.08
CA VAL A 76 -1.25 4.97 15.54
C VAL A 76 -1.97 4.64 14.22
N GLN A 77 -3.22 5.07 14.09
CA GLN A 77 -3.98 4.97 12.85
C GLN A 77 -4.02 6.34 12.15
N THR A 78 -3.57 6.38 10.90
CA THR A 78 -3.64 7.57 10.04
C THR A 78 -4.70 7.40 8.96
N LYS A 79 -5.35 8.51 8.56
CA LYS A 79 -6.46 8.53 7.58
C LYS A 79 -6.00 8.96 6.20
N ALA A 80 -6.67 8.39 5.19
CA ALA A 80 -7.05 8.85 3.86
C ALA A 80 -6.21 8.45 2.64
N PHE A 81 -6.96 8.10 1.59
CA PHE A 81 -6.52 7.58 0.30
C PHE A 81 -7.09 8.43 -0.84
N LEU A 82 -6.30 8.69 -1.88
CA LEU A 82 -6.69 9.29 -3.15
C LEU A 82 -6.25 8.37 -4.30
N ALA A 83 -7.14 8.09 -5.26
CA ALA A 83 -6.84 7.26 -6.43
C ALA A 83 -6.15 8.10 -7.51
N THR A 84 -5.08 7.59 -8.14
CA THR A 84 -4.20 8.34 -9.05
C THR A 84 -3.85 7.61 -10.36
N THR A 85 -4.49 6.51 -10.70
CA THR A 85 -4.13 5.72 -11.89
C THR A 85 -5.01 6.09 -13.08
N ASN A 86 -4.39 6.48 -14.20
CA ASN A 86 -5.08 6.65 -15.49
C ASN A 86 -4.94 5.34 -16.29
N SER A 87 -6.04 4.60 -16.41
CA SER A 87 -6.11 3.30 -17.10
C SER A 87 -6.66 3.41 -18.53
N ASP A 88 -6.93 4.63 -19.04
CA ASP A 88 -7.52 4.83 -20.37
C ASP A 88 -6.41 5.20 -21.38
N HIS A 89 -5.79 4.17 -21.96
CA HIS A 89 -4.76 4.31 -22.97
C HIS A 89 -4.93 3.27 -24.10
N GLU A 90 -4.36 3.54 -25.27
CA GLU A 90 -4.43 2.67 -26.46
C GLU A 90 -3.37 1.57 -26.51
N LEU A 91 -2.54 1.44 -25.47
CA LEU A 91 -1.48 0.41 -25.41
C LEU A 91 -2.06 -0.99 -25.21
N GLU A 92 -1.26 -2.00 -25.54
CA GLU A 92 -1.62 -3.41 -25.43
C GLU A 92 -1.94 -3.79 -23.97
N VAL A 93 -3.10 -4.43 -23.76
CA VAL A 93 -3.55 -4.86 -22.42
C VAL A 93 -3.50 -6.37 -22.35
N TYR A 94 -2.81 -6.89 -21.34
CA TYR A 94 -2.61 -8.33 -21.14
C TYR A 94 -3.72 -8.95 -20.29
N LEU A 95 -4.00 -10.24 -20.53
CA LEU A 95 -4.99 -10.99 -19.74
C LEU A 95 -4.55 -11.12 -18.28
N ASN A 96 -5.51 -11.14 -17.37
CA ASN A 96 -5.25 -11.41 -15.96
C ASN A 96 -4.96 -12.91 -15.77
N LEU A 97 -3.70 -13.27 -15.76
CA LEU A 97 -3.23 -14.63 -15.48
C LEU A 97 -3.20 -14.94 -13.99
N ALA A 98 -2.96 -13.92 -13.17
CA ALA A 98 -2.80 -14.04 -11.71
C ALA A 98 -4.06 -14.57 -10.99
N SER A 99 -5.26 -14.23 -11.50
CA SER A 99 -6.53 -14.56 -10.83
C SER A 99 -6.83 -16.05 -10.69
N ARG A 100 -6.12 -16.90 -11.42
CA ARG A 100 -6.32 -18.37 -11.44
C ARG A 100 -5.14 -19.14 -10.90
N MET A 101 -4.09 -18.45 -10.45
CA MET A 101 -2.88 -19.10 -9.97
C MET A 101 -3.07 -19.57 -8.52
N ASN A 102 -2.69 -20.81 -8.27
CA ASN A 102 -2.51 -21.35 -6.93
C ASN A 102 -1.01 -21.38 -6.63
N LEU A 103 -0.55 -20.46 -5.80
CA LEU A 103 0.87 -20.28 -5.51
C LEU A 103 1.32 -21.29 -4.46
N ASN A 104 2.39 -22.02 -4.76
CA ASN A 104 3.00 -23.01 -3.86
C ASN A 104 4.52 -22.86 -3.76
N ALA A 105 5.12 -21.93 -4.49
CA ALA A 105 6.54 -21.64 -4.45
C ALA A 105 6.83 -20.16 -4.73
N ILE A 106 8.03 -19.72 -4.39
CA ILE A 106 8.58 -18.41 -4.77
C ILE A 106 8.74 -18.31 -6.28
N ASN A 107 8.79 -17.09 -6.79
CA ASN A 107 9.04 -16.78 -8.20
C ASN A 107 8.01 -17.38 -9.21
N GLN A 108 6.79 -17.66 -8.76
CA GLN A 108 5.68 -18.03 -9.64
C GLN A 108 4.87 -16.82 -10.10
N LEU A 109 4.65 -15.87 -9.20
CA LEU A 109 3.92 -14.65 -9.46
C LEU A 109 4.60 -13.48 -8.74
N TRP A 110 4.99 -12.49 -9.50
CA TRP A 110 5.36 -11.18 -8.96
C TRP A 110 4.23 -10.19 -9.18
N VAL A 111 3.97 -9.35 -8.19
CA VAL A 111 3.00 -8.26 -8.27
C VAL A 111 3.73 -6.93 -8.15
N ALA A 112 3.35 -5.96 -8.97
CA ALA A 112 3.99 -4.66 -9.00
C ALA A 112 2.96 -3.53 -8.94
N ASP A 113 3.39 -2.41 -8.34
CA ASP A 113 2.59 -1.19 -8.26
C ASP A 113 3.50 0.04 -8.09
N ILE A 114 2.96 1.22 -8.41
CA ILE A 114 3.63 2.49 -8.21
C ILE A 114 2.80 3.34 -7.25
N THR A 115 3.46 3.94 -6.28
CA THR A 115 2.82 4.89 -5.38
C THR A 115 3.56 6.20 -5.35
N TYR A 116 2.86 7.29 -5.03
CA TYR A 116 3.49 8.57 -4.78
C TYR A 116 3.68 8.81 -3.27
N ILE A 117 4.72 9.53 -2.94
CA ILE A 117 5.06 10.00 -1.60
C ILE A 117 5.22 11.51 -1.67
N ARG A 118 4.58 12.22 -0.76
CA ARG A 118 4.68 13.67 -0.69
C ARG A 118 5.77 14.06 0.30
N LEU A 119 6.80 14.71 -0.19
CA LEU A 119 7.78 15.45 0.61
C LEU A 119 7.28 16.87 0.88
N ALA A 120 8.01 17.64 1.65
CA ALA A 120 7.64 19.02 1.99
C ALA A 120 7.47 19.92 0.77
N SER A 121 8.34 19.78 -0.23
CA SER A 121 8.42 20.61 -1.43
C SER A 121 7.99 19.93 -2.73
N GLU A 122 7.92 18.59 -2.77
CA GLU A 122 7.73 17.85 -4.01
C GLU A 122 6.99 16.52 -3.82
N PHE A 123 6.62 15.90 -4.94
CA PHE A 123 6.15 14.52 -4.99
C PHE A 123 7.23 13.63 -5.59
N VAL A 124 7.44 12.49 -4.97
CA VAL A 124 8.31 11.43 -5.48
C VAL A 124 7.50 10.14 -5.67
N TYR A 125 7.98 9.28 -6.55
CA TYR A 125 7.29 8.05 -6.93
C TYR A 125 8.13 6.85 -6.54
N LEU A 126 7.49 5.86 -5.96
CA LEU A 126 8.09 4.59 -5.57
C LEU A 126 7.43 3.47 -6.38
N ALA A 127 8.21 2.78 -7.20
CA ALA A 127 7.82 1.53 -7.84
C ALA A 127 8.31 0.35 -7.00
N VAL A 128 7.48 -0.66 -6.85
CA VAL A 128 7.79 -1.86 -6.06
C VAL A 128 7.39 -3.13 -6.81
N VAL A 129 8.16 -4.19 -6.60
CA VAL A 129 7.89 -5.55 -7.07
C VAL A 129 7.93 -6.49 -5.87
N LEU A 130 6.86 -7.25 -5.65
CA LEU A 130 6.74 -8.22 -4.57
C LEU A 130 6.59 -9.63 -5.13
N ASP A 131 7.20 -10.61 -4.49
CA ASP A 131 6.83 -12.00 -4.66
C ASP A 131 5.48 -12.26 -3.96
N ALA A 132 4.50 -12.75 -4.72
CA ALA A 132 3.13 -12.91 -4.22
C ALA A 132 3.00 -14.08 -3.23
N PHE A 133 3.86 -15.08 -3.29
CA PHE A 133 3.86 -16.22 -2.40
C PHE A 133 4.43 -15.85 -1.03
N SER A 134 5.63 -15.27 -1.01
CA SER A 134 6.35 -14.94 0.21
C SER A 134 6.05 -13.54 0.77
N ARG A 135 5.40 -12.68 -0.01
CA ARG A 135 5.20 -11.25 0.32
C ARG A 135 6.50 -10.44 0.41
N LYS A 136 7.65 -11.02 0.05
CA LYS A 136 8.94 -10.34 0.05
C LYS A 136 8.96 -9.28 -1.04
N VAL A 137 9.42 -8.08 -0.71
CA VAL A 137 9.77 -7.06 -1.71
C VAL A 137 11.09 -7.50 -2.33
N VAL A 138 11.05 -7.78 -3.64
CA VAL A 138 12.18 -8.30 -4.41
C VAL A 138 12.84 -7.24 -5.29
N GLY A 139 12.18 -6.10 -5.48
CA GLY A 139 12.74 -4.98 -6.20
C GLY A 139 11.97 -3.70 -5.94
N TRP A 140 12.66 -2.56 -5.90
CA TRP A 140 12.04 -1.26 -5.76
C TRP A 140 12.92 -0.16 -6.37
N ALA A 141 12.29 0.96 -6.74
CA ALA A 141 12.98 2.14 -7.25
C ALA A 141 12.23 3.40 -6.84
N LEU A 142 12.99 4.47 -6.52
CA LEU A 142 12.48 5.77 -6.14
C LEU A 142 12.94 6.83 -7.15
N GLY A 143 12.03 7.72 -7.57
CA GLY A 143 12.35 8.77 -8.54
C GLY A 143 11.39 9.96 -8.49
N HIS A 144 11.81 11.09 -9.08
CA HIS A 144 11.02 12.33 -9.14
C HIS A 144 9.89 12.31 -10.18
N THR A 145 9.93 11.38 -11.13
CA THR A 145 8.97 11.35 -12.26
C THR A 145 8.32 9.99 -12.38
N LEU A 146 7.06 9.99 -12.81
CA LEU A 146 6.29 8.79 -13.13
C LEU A 146 6.58 8.31 -14.57
N ALA A 147 7.83 8.17 -14.94
CA ALA A 147 8.25 7.70 -16.25
C ALA A 147 8.41 6.17 -16.29
N ALA A 148 8.40 5.57 -17.48
CA ALA A 148 8.48 4.12 -17.66
C ALA A 148 9.80 3.51 -17.14
N TRP A 149 10.89 4.28 -17.07
CA TRP A 149 12.17 3.83 -16.52
C TRP A 149 12.08 3.48 -15.02
N LEU A 150 11.17 4.12 -14.26
CA LEU A 150 11.07 3.89 -12.82
C LEU A 150 10.63 2.46 -12.46
N PRO A 151 9.49 1.93 -12.95
CA PRO A 151 9.13 0.54 -12.71
C PRO A 151 10.09 -0.44 -13.41
N LEU A 152 10.70 -0.04 -14.57
CA LEU A 152 11.72 -0.85 -15.22
C LEU A 152 12.94 -1.07 -14.33
N LEU A 153 13.44 -0.04 -13.66
CA LEU A 153 14.55 -0.16 -12.71
C LEU A 153 14.20 -1.07 -11.53
N ALA A 154 12.95 -0.98 -11.01
CA ALA A 154 12.50 -1.87 -9.95
C ALA A 154 12.45 -3.34 -10.42
N LEU A 155 11.99 -3.58 -11.65
CA LEU A 155 11.96 -4.90 -12.26
C LEU A 155 13.37 -5.45 -12.49
N GLU A 156 14.30 -4.65 -13.02
CA GLU A 156 15.69 -5.07 -13.27
C GLU A 156 16.40 -5.47 -11.97
N ARG A 157 16.18 -4.72 -10.88
CA ARG A 157 16.68 -5.08 -9.55
C ARG A 157 16.10 -6.41 -9.05
N ALA A 158 14.78 -6.61 -9.21
CA ALA A 158 14.15 -7.87 -8.86
C ALA A 158 14.70 -9.05 -9.64
N ILE A 159 14.92 -8.89 -10.95
CA ILE A 159 15.50 -9.90 -11.81
C ILE A 159 16.95 -10.20 -11.42
N ALA A 160 17.76 -9.18 -11.14
CA ALA A 160 19.14 -9.34 -10.73
C ALA A 160 19.28 -10.10 -9.39
N GLU A 161 18.40 -9.78 -8.41
CA GLU A 161 18.40 -10.46 -7.11
C GLU A 161 17.91 -11.91 -7.21
N ARG A 162 16.84 -12.17 -7.99
CA ARG A 162 16.12 -13.45 -7.96
C ARG A 162 16.47 -14.40 -9.08
N GLN A 163 16.97 -13.91 -10.20
CA GLN A 163 17.27 -14.69 -11.40
C GLN A 163 16.16 -15.72 -11.72
N PRO A 164 14.91 -15.27 -11.89
CA PRO A 164 13.78 -16.18 -11.98
C PRO A 164 13.85 -17.05 -13.25
N SER A 165 13.37 -18.28 -13.14
CA SER A 165 13.18 -19.15 -14.28
C SER A 165 12.10 -18.62 -15.23
N ALA A 166 12.19 -18.98 -16.52
CA ALA A 166 11.16 -18.65 -17.49
C ALA A 166 9.79 -19.19 -17.06
N GLY A 167 8.72 -18.42 -17.34
CA GLY A 167 7.35 -18.77 -16.97
C GLY A 167 6.83 -18.06 -15.71
N LEU A 168 7.67 -17.29 -14.99
CA LEU A 168 7.20 -16.37 -13.95
C LEU A 168 6.13 -15.44 -14.54
N VAL A 169 5.03 -15.26 -13.84
CA VAL A 169 3.99 -14.28 -14.18
C VAL A 169 4.26 -12.98 -13.44
N HIS A 170 4.31 -11.87 -14.18
CA HIS A 170 4.41 -10.53 -13.62
C HIS A 170 3.07 -9.81 -13.75
N HIS A 171 2.44 -9.48 -12.65
CA HIS A 171 1.13 -8.84 -12.59
C HIS A 171 1.21 -7.40 -12.10
N SER A 172 0.59 -6.49 -12.85
CA SER A 172 0.51 -5.07 -12.52
C SER A 172 -0.90 -4.51 -12.74
N ASP A 173 -1.10 -3.25 -12.39
CA ASP A 173 -2.25 -2.50 -12.89
C ASP A 173 -2.10 -2.21 -14.40
N ARG A 174 -3.08 -1.48 -14.98
CA ARG A 174 -3.06 -1.08 -16.39
C ARG A 174 -2.40 0.28 -16.60
N GLY A 175 -1.47 0.67 -15.75
CA GLY A 175 -0.74 1.91 -15.94
C GLY A 175 0.08 1.91 -17.23
N VAL A 176 0.15 3.07 -17.91
CA VAL A 176 0.91 3.27 -19.17
C VAL A 176 2.35 2.79 -19.05
N GLN A 177 2.93 2.90 -17.86
CA GLN A 177 4.31 2.53 -17.58
C GLN A 177 4.54 1.03 -17.75
N TYR A 178 3.60 0.21 -17.27
CA TYR A 178 3.66 -1.25 -17.39
C TYR A 178 3.29 -1.77 -18.78
N ALA A 179 2.51 -1.00 -19.54
CA ALA A 179 2.15 -1.31 -20.92
C ALA A 179 3.18 -0.82 -21.94
N SER A 180 4.23 -0.11 -21.52
CA SER A 180 5.26 0.41 -22.42
C SER A 180 6.03 -0.71 -23.10
N GLN A 181 6.46 -0.48 -24.37
CA GLN A 181 7.23 -1.45 -25.13
C GLN A 181 8.55 -1.84 -24.44
N GLU A 182 9.19 -0.87 -23.77
CA GLU A 182 10.43 -1.10 -23.02
C GLU A 182 10.22 -2.07 -21.87
N TYR A 183 9.16 -1.83 -21.06
CA TYR A 183 8.84 -2.67 -19.91
C TYR A 183 8.46 -4.10 -20.33
N VAL A 184 7.54 -4.21 -21.28
CA VAL A 184 7.12 -5.52 -21.82
C VAL A 184 8.27 -6.23 -22.53
N GLY A 185 9.12 -5.48 -23.24
CA GLY A 185 10.34 -6.02 -23.86
C GLY A 185 11.30 -6.60 -22.83
N ALA A 186 11.46 -5.93 -21.66
CA ALA A 186 12.27 -6.46 -20.57
C ALA A 186 11.70 -7.77 -19.99
N LEU A 187 10.39 -7.84 -19.73
CA LEU A 187 9.74 -9.06 -19.28
C LEU A 187 9.98 -10.23 -20.26
N ARG A 188 9.75 -9.99 -21.56
CA ARG A 188 9.91 -11.01 -22.62
C ARG A 188 11.35 -11.52 -22.74
N ARG A 189 12.35 -10.63 -22.61
CA ARG A 189 13.77 -11.03 -22.66
C ARG A 189 14.14 -12.04 -21.58
N HIS A 190 13.47 -11.96 -20.43
CA HIS A 190 13.70 -12.86 -19.29
C HIS A 190 12.68 -14.01 -19.21
N GLY A 191 11.84 -14.18 -20.24
CA GLY A 191 10.82 -15.25 -20.26
C GLY A 191 9.70 -15.05 -19.23
N ILE A 192 9.51 -13.81 -18.76
CA ILE A 192 8.48 -13.43 -17.80
C ILE A 192 7.19 -13.09 -18.55
N LEU A 193 6.06 -13.62 -18.08
CA LEU A 193 4.75 -13.47 -18.72
C LEU A 193 4.03 -12.23 -18.15
N PRO A 194 3.70 -11.22 -18.99
CA PRO A 194 2.95 -10.07 -18.53
C PRO A 194 1.50 -10.42 -18.22
N SER A 195 0.97 -9.87 -17.14
CA SER A 195 -0.40 -10.00 -16.69
C SER A 195 -0.89 -8.66 -16.13
N MET A 196 -2.15 -8.28 -16.40
CA MET A 196 -2.70 -7.01 -15.95
C MET A 196 -4.04 -7.18 -15.26
N SER A 197 -4.28 -6.34 -14.24
CA SER A 197 -5.53 -6.28 -13.50
C SER A 197 -6.72 -5.98 -14.43
N ARG A 198 -7.90 -6.47 -14.07
CA ARG A 198 -9.15 -6.08 -14.75
C ARG A 198 -9.48 -4.62 -14.44
N PRO A 199 -10.20 -3.90 -15.33
CA PRO A 199 -10.63 -2.55 -15.05
C PRO A 199 -11.42 -2.47 -13.75
N ALA A 200 -11.10 -1.49 -12.90
CA ALA A 200 -11.82 -1.20 -11.65
C ALA A 200 -11.93 -2.40 -10.68
N ASN A 201 -10.97 -3.33 -10.71
CA ASN A 201 -10.94 -4.45 -9.76
C ASN A 201 -9.70 -4.36 -8.85
N PRO A 202 -9.81 -3.74 -7.66
CA PRO A 202 -8.69 -3.60 -6.72
C PRO A 202 -8.22 -4.94 -6.14
N TYR A 203 -9.04 -5.98 -6.17
CA TYR A 203 -8.67 -7.29 -5.63
C TYR A 203 -7.57 -7.98 -6.42
N ASP A 204 -7.39 -7.61 -7.69
CA ASP A 204 -6.41 -8.25 -8.56
C ASP A 204 -4.96 -7.91 -8.14
N ASN A 205 -4.71 -6.74 -7.47
CA ASN A 205 -3.39 -6.35 -6.96
C ASN A 205 -3.36 -6.08 -5.43
N ALA A 206 -4.28 -6.69 -4.70
CA ALA A 206 -4.45 -6.46 -3.26
C ALA A 206 -3.18 -6.68 -2.40
N GLN A 207 -2.23 -7.49 -2.88
CA GLN A 207 -0.98 -7.77 -2.17
C GLN A 207 -0.05 -6.56 -2.18
N CYS A 208 0.14 -5.96 -3.35
CA CYS A 208 0.96 -4.76 -3.50
C CYS A 208 0.31 -3.56 -2.79
N GLU A 209 -1.00 -3.39 -2.93
CA GLU A 209 -1.76 -2.38 -2.18
C GLU A 209 -1.59 -2.54 -0.66
N SER A 210 -1.62 -3.77 -0.15
CA SER A 210 -1.39 -4.05 1.27
C SER A 210 0.01 -3.67 1.73
N PHE A 211 1.03 -3.93 0.91
CA PHE A 211 2.40 -3.49 1.18
C PHE A 211 2.49 -1.97 1.21
N ILE A 212 2.02 -1.29 0.17
CA ILE A 212 2.03 0.18 0.06
C ILE A 212 1.32 0.82 1.25
N LYS A 213 0.17 0.29 1.66
CA LYS A 213 -0.55 0.74 2.85
C LYS A 213 0.26 0.55 4.12
N THR A 214 1.00 -0.55 4.22
CA THR A 214 1.89 -0.82 5.36
C THR A 214 3.06 0.17 5.38
N LEU A 215 3.77 0.34 4.26
CA LEU A 215 4.86 1.30 4.11
C LEU A 215 4.39 2.72 4.48
N LYS A 216 3.30 3.19 3.88
CA LYS A 216 2.77 4.53 4.16
C LYS A 216 2.45 4.73 5.64
N ARG A 217 1.83 3.74 6.28
CA ARG A 217 1.44 3.86 7.68
C ARG A 217 2.58 3.71 8.67
N GLU A 218 3.46 2.74 8.41
CA GLU A 218 4.47 2.32 9.39
C GLU A 218 5.80 3.08 9.20
N GLU A 219 6.02 3.70 8.03
CA GLU A 219 7.23 4.45 7.72
C GLU A 219 6.92 5.89 7.28
N ILE A 220 6.22 6.08 6.15
CA ILE A 220 6.13 7.40 5.51
C ILE A 220 5.40 8.43 6.37
N TYR A 221 4.27 8.07 7.00
CA TYR A 221 3.51 8.99 7.85
C TYR A 221 4.04 9.10 9.28
N ALA A 222 4.98 8.23 9.66
CA ALA A 222 5.60 8.24 10.98
C ALA A 222 6.83 9.16 11.06
N ASN A 223 7.43 9.49 9.91
CA ASN A 223 8.68 10.22 9.82
C ASN A 223 8.52 11.49 8.97
N LYS A 224 9.52 12.36 9.05
CA LYS A 224 9.70 13.54 8.19
C LYS A 224 11.00 13.37 7.44
N TYR A 225 10.99 13.67 6.16
CA TYR A 225 12.16 13.52 5.28
C TYR A 225 12.61 14.88 4.79
N GLN A 226 13.92 15.08 4.74
CA GLN A 226 14.53 16.33 4.26
C GLN A 226 14.44 16.42 2.73
N ASP A 227 14.83 15.35 2.06
CA ASP A 227 14.88 15.23 0.61
C ASP A 227 14.65 13.78 0.14
N ILE A 228 14.83 13.53 -1.17
CA ILE A 228 14.66 12.20 -1.76
C ILE A 228 15.73 11.21 -1.32
N ASP A 229 16.93 11.65 -1.02
CA ASP A 229 18.04 10.76 -0.63
C ASP A 229 17.88 10.30 0.83
N ASP A 230 17.44 11.19 1.71
CA ASP A 230 17.02 10.85 3.07
C ASP A 230 15.85 9.86 3.03
N LEU A 231 14.82 10.14 2.23
CA LEU A 231 13.70 9.20 2.02
C LEU A 231 14.19 7.84 1.46
N ARG A 232 15.16 7.85 0.54
CA ARG A 232 15.73 6.62 -0.06
C ARG A 232 16.36 5.73 1.00
N ALA A 233 17.20 6.30 1.86
CA ALA A 233 17.85 5.56 2.94
C ALA A 233 16.85 4.94 3.91
N HIS A 234 15.80 5.69 4.25
CA HIS A 234 14.71 5.20 5.10
C HIS A 234 13.88 4.08 4.45
N ILE A 235 13.58 4.18 3.14
CA ILE A 235 12.86 3.14 2.41
C ILE A 235 13.70 1.88 2.31
N GLU A 236 15.01 2.01 2.05
CA GLU A 236 15.95 0.89 2.02
C GLU A 236 15.98 0.16 3.37
N GLU A 237 16.19 0.89 4.47
CA GLU A 237 16.15 0.33 5.83
C GLU A 237 14.80 -0.34 6.10
N PHE A 238 13.69 0.33 5.73
CA PHE A 238 12.35 -0.21 5.97
C PHE A 238 12.10 -1.50 5.18
N ILE A 239 12.45 -1.56 3.91
CA ILE A 239 12.19 -2.74 3.06
C ILE A 239 13.13 -3.87 3.44
N ASP A 240 14.44 -3.62 3.43
CA ASP A 240 15.44 -4.69 3.49
C ASP A 240 15.65 -5.20 4.90
N GLN A 241 15.69 -4.30 5.89
CA GLN A 241 15.96 -4.71 7.27
C GLN A 241 14.67 -4.99 8.05
N TYR A 242 13.64 -4.15 7.91
CA TYR A 242 12.46 -4.29 8.72
C TYR A 242 11.37 -5.15 8.07
N TYR A 243 10.86 -4.77 6.89
CA TYR A 243 9.71 -5.43 6.26
C TYR A 243 10.02 -6.88 5.88
N ASN A 244 11.15 -7.12 5.22
CA ASN A 244 11.52 -8.45 4.75
C ASN A 244 12.05 -9.36 5.88
N ARG A 245 12.78 -8.82 6.89
CA ARG A 245 13.51 -9.62 7.89
C ARG A 245 12.94 -9.63 9.30
N GLN A 246 12.25 -8.58 9.71
CA GLN A 246 11.80 -8.46 11.11
C GLN A 246 10.28 -8.43 11.25
N ARG A 247 9.57 -7.90 10.26
CA ARG A 247 8.15 -7.68 10.37
C ARG A 247 7.36 -8.97 10.25
N LEU A 248 6.53 -9.28 11.26
CA LEU A 248 5.66 -10.44 11.26
C LEU A 248 4.44 -10.23 10.36
N HIS A 249 4.15 -11.20 9.49
CA HIS A 249 3.06 -11.18 8.52
C HIS A 249 1.98 -12.19 8.87
N SER A 250 0.77 -11.73 9.19
CA SER A 250 -0.35 -12.60 9.53
C SER A 250 -0.74 -13.57 8.41
N ALA A 251 -0.55 -13.16 7.15
CA ALA A 251 -0.81 -14.01 5.99
C ALA A 251 0.21 -15.14 5.82
N LEU A 252 1.38 -15.04 6.48
CA LEU A 252 2.45 -16.03 6.49
C LEU A 252 2.53 -16.77 7.83
N GLY A 253 1.42 -16.86 8.58
CA GLY A 253 1.42 -17.48 9.90
C GLY A 253 2.29 -16.75 10.92
N TYR A 254 2.42 -15.42 10.79
CA TYR A 254 3.28 -14.57 11.60
C TYR A 254 4.77 -14.87 11.46
N GLN A 255 5.19 -15.30 10.29
CA GLN A 255 6.60 -15.34 9.89
C GLN A 255 6.99 -14.06 9.16
N THR A 256 8.30 -13.78 9.10
CA THR A 256 8.84 -12.76 8.20
C THR A 256 8.91 -13.32 6.78
N PRO A 257 8.87 -12.48 5.73
CA PRO A 257 9.03 -12.94 4.35
C PRO A 257 10.29 -13.81 4.15
N GLU A 258 11.43 -13.38 4.66
CA GLU A 258 12.70 -14.09 4.51
C GLU A 258 12.70 -15.44 5.23
N HIS A 259 12.18 -15.49 6.46
CA HIS A 259 12.05 -16.76 7.20
C HIS A 259 11.07 -17.72 6.54
N PHE A 260 9.97 -17.18 5.98
CA PHE A 260 8.99 -17.97 5.25
C PHE A 260 9.60 -18.59 3.99
N GLU A 261 10.40 -17.85 3.22
CA GLU A 261 11.12 -18.40 2.07
C GLU A 261 12.16 -19.46 2.46
N ALA A 262 12.90 -19.22 3.54
CA ALA A 262 13.88 -20.18 4.03
C ALA A 262 13.26 -21.49 4.53
N SER A 263 12.01 -21.45 5.02
CA SER A 263 11.27 -22.64 5.49
C SER A 263 10.41 -23.29 4.39
N ALA A 264 10.19 -22.61 3.24
CA ALA A 264 9.53 -23.21 2.10
C ALA A 264 10.46 -24.23 1.46
N GLU A 265 10.06 -25.49 1.37
CA GLU A 265 10.81 -26.50 0.62
C GLU A 265 11.05 -25.99 -0.82
N PRO A 266 12.28 -26.18 -1.36
CA PRO A 266 12.50 -25.88 -2.76
C PRO A 266 11.48 -26.66 -3.58
N ALA A 267 10.62 -25.97 -4.33
CA ALA A 267 9.68 -26.62 -5.22
C ALA A 267 10.47 -27.60 -6.11
N ALA A 268 10.10 -28.88 -6.06
CA ALA A 268 10.61 -29.85 -7.01
C ALA A 268 10.47 -29.23 -8.41
N ALA A 269 11.56 -29.17 -9.15
CA ALA A 269 11.59 -28.59 -10.49
C ALA A 269 10.36 -29.11 -11.24
N PRO A 270 9.52 -28.24 -11.84
CA PRO A 270 8.34 -28.69 -12.54
C PRO A 270 8.82 -29.72 -13.57
N ALA A 271 8.35 -30.97 -13.44
CA ALA A 271 8.53 -31.96 -14.47
C ALA A 271 8.11 -31.25 -15.75
N ALA A 272 9.00 -31.22 -16.75
CA ALA A 272 8.80 -30.53 -18.01
C ALA A 272 7.47 -31.00 -18.62
N ALA A 273 6.38 -30.39 -18.20
CA ALA A 273 5.11 -30.49 -18.88
C ALA A 273 5.37 -29.85 -20.24
N SER A 274 5.41 -30.65 -21.26
CA SER A 274 5.45 -30.21 -22.63
C SER A 274 4.24 -29.34 -22.90
N MET A 275 4.38 -28.07 -22.56
CA MET A 275 3.43 -27.03 -22.98
C MET A 275 3.62 -26.92 -24.50
N SER A 276 2.72 -27.56 -25.22
CA SER A 276 2.51 -27.23 -26.62
C SER A 276 2.26 -25.73 -26.68
N PHE A 277 3.24 -25.03 -27.25
CA PHE A 277 3.13 -23.62 -27.57
C PHE A 277 1.88 -23.43 -28.42
N PHE A 278 0.83 -22.89 -27.80
CA PHE A 278 -0.23 -22.28 -28.59
C PHE A 278 0.36 -21.05 -29.28
N ARG A 279 0.83 -21.26 -30.52
CA ARG A 279 1.04 -20.21 -31.50
C ARG A 279 -0.35 -19.69 -31.88
N HIS A 280 -0.84 -18.74 -31.16
CA HIS A 280 -1.79 -17.73 -31.67
C HIS A 280 -1.85 -16.63 -30.60
N GLY A 281 -1.18 -15.52 -30.89
CA GLY A 281 -1.45 -14.25 -30.24
C GLY A 281 -2.84 -13.80 -30.66
N GLU A 282 -3.86 -14.16 -29.91
CA GLU A 282 -5.15 -13.50 -30.05
C GLU A 282 -5.03 -12.11 -29.40
N ILE A 283 -4.74 -11.17 -30.26
CA ILE A 283 -4.83 -9.75 -29.97
C ILE A 283 -6.32 -9.43 -29.77
N TYR A 284 -6.75 -9.26 -28.55
CA TYR A 284 -8.08 -8.75 -28.25
C TYR A 284 -8.14 -7.27 -28.59
N ARG A 285 -8.39 -6.94 -29.87
CA ARG A 285 -8.78 -5.58 -30.28
C ARG A 285 -10.19 -5.32 -29.74
N SER A 286 -10.30 -4.54 -28.73
CA SER A 286 -11.58 -3.99 -28.27
C SER A 286 -12.18 -3.11 -29.38
N THR A 287 -12.93 -3.71 -30.28
CA THR A 287 -13.79 -2.94 -31.19
C THR A 287 -14.94 -2.37 -30.38
N ARG A 288 -14.85 -1.12 -29.98
CA ARG A 288 -16.02 -0.34 -29.55
C ARG A 288 -17.06 -0.38 -30.68
N ARG A 289 -18.03 -1.30 -30.62
CA ARG A 289 -19.28 -1.15 -31.38
C ARG A 289 -19.98 0.09 -30.84
N ARG A 290 -19.91 1.18 -31.62
CA ARG A 290 -20.87 2.27 -31.51
C ARG A 290 -22.26 1.64 -31.61
N ARG A 291 -23.01 1.62 -30.53
CA ARG A 291 -24.45 1.35 -30.57
C ARG A 291 -25.10 2.46 -31.38
N GLY A 292 -25.38 2.17 -32.65
CA GLY A 292 -26.22 3.01 -33.48
C GLY A 292 -27.60 3.10 -32.87
N ARG A 293 -28.13 4.30 -32.77
CA ARG A 293 -29.53 4.56 -32.42
C ARG A 293 -30.43 3.75 -33.35
N PRO A 294 -31.45 3.03 -32.84
CA PRO A 294 -32.47 2.42 -33.71
C PRO A 294 -33.27 3.54 -34.36
N ARG A 295 -33.44 3.45 -35.69
CA ARG A 295 -34.38 4.25 -36.47
C ARG A 295 -35.79 3.94 -36.05
N LYS A 296 -36.62 4.97 -35.85
CA LYS A 296 -38.06 4.91 -35.63
C LYS A 296 -38.75 4.24 -36.83
N GLY A 297 -39.45 3.17 -36.58
CA GLY A 297 -40.51 2.65 -37.46
C GLY A 297 -41.86 3.08 -36.92
N SER A 298 -42.68 3.57 -37.83
CA SER A 298 -44.03 4.12 -37.68
C SER A 298 -45.05 3.08 -37.23
N GLY A 299 -45.99 3.49 -36.34
CA GLY A 299 -47.21 2.72 -36.00
C GLY A 299 -47.97 3.45 -34.90
N GLU A 300 -49.14 3.93 -35.25
CA GLU A 300 -50.06 4.81 -34.53
C GLU A 300 -50.90 4.12 -33.41
N PRO A 301 -51.90 4.79 -32.79
CA PRO A 301 -51.90 5.08 -31.34
C PRO A 301 -53.10 4.47 -30.59
N VAL A 302 -53.07 4.42 -29.26
CA VAL A 302 -54.29 4.37 -28.40
C VAL A 302 -54.03 5.06 -27.06
N PRO A 303 -54.95 5.89 -26.56
CA PRO A 303 -54.79 6.77 -25.40
C PRO A 303 -55.49 6.26 -24.12
N PRO A 304 -55.81 7.07 -23.08
CA PRO A 304 -54.95 7.48 -21.98
C PRO A 304 -55.53 7.10 -20.59
N SER A 305 -54.76 7.24 -19.54
CA SER A 305 -55.28 7.58 -18.21
C SER A 305 -54.25 8.23 -17.34
N SER A 306 -54.54 9.46 -16.96
CA SER A 306 -53.88 10.30 -15.91
C SER A 306 -54.42 9.89 -14.53
N PRO A 307 -53.99 10.41 -13.36
CA PRO A 307 -53.25 11.68 -13.15
C PRO A 307 -52.14 11.72 -12.08
N THR A 308 -51.35 12.76 -12.17
CA THR A 308 -50.81 13.67 -11.13
C THR A 308 -50.01 13.17 -9.92
N HIS A 309 -48.75 13.55 -9.86
CA HIS A 309 -48.28 14.49 -8.82
C HIS A 309 -46.96 15.10 -9.25
N ARG A 310 -46.96 16.43 -9.43
CA ARG A 310 -45.78 17.29 -9.52
C ARG A 310 -45.21 17.45 -8.13
N ILE A 311 -43.92 17.29 -7.98
CA ILE A 311 -43.12 18.02 -7.00
C ILE A 311 -41.96 18.67 -7.76
N ASP A 312 -42.01 19.98 -7.70
CA ASP A 312 -41.06 20.95 -8.21
C ASP A 312 -39.91 21.03 -7.22
N GLU A 313 -38.67 20.74 -7.64
CA GLU A 313 -37.49 21.20 -6.91
C GLU A 313 -36.41 21.62 -7.92
N SER A 314 -36.27 22.94 -7.97
CA SER A 314 -35.22 23.65 -8.69
C SER A 314 -33.85 23.41 -8.03
N PRO A 315 -32.75 23.30 -8.78
CA PRO A 315 -31.42 23.21 -8.20
C PRO A 315 -30.93 24.61 -7.81
N VAL A 316 -30.58 24.77 -6.53
CA VAL A 316 -29.86 25.94 -6.01
C VAL A 316 -28.42 25.86 -6.48
N GLY A 317 -28.07 26.77 -7.39
CA GLY A 317 -26.72 26.99 -7.83
C GLY A 317 -25.88 27.69 -6.74
N TYR A 318 -24.81 27.06 -6.30
CA TYR A 318 -23.75 27.75 -5.56
C TYR A 318 -22.67 28.21 -6.54
N SER A 319 -22.62 29.52 -6.74
CA SER A 319 -21.55 30.22 -7.43
C SER A 319 -20.32 30.28 -6.50
N LEU A 320 -19.22 29.66 -6.93
CA LEU A 320 -17.90 29.84 -6.33
C LEU A 320 -17.16 30.94 -7.09
N THR A 321 -17.38 32.18 -6.71
CA THR A 321 -16.49 33.32 -7.03
C THR A 321 -15.92 33.86 -5.73
N GLY A 322 -14.61 33.84 -5.58
CA GLY A 322 -13.92 34.55 -4.52
C GLY A 322 -12.83 33.78 -3.81
N TRP A 323 -11.82 33.34 -4.56
CA TRP A 323 -10.51 33.04 -3.97
C TRP A 323 -9.41 33.64 -4.81
N SER A 324 -8.79 34.72 -4.30
CA SER A 324 -7.57 35.30 -4.82
C SER A 324 -6.40 34.86 -3.97
N PRO A 325 -5.26 34.46 -4.54
CA PRO A 325 -4.07 34.10 -3.77
C PRO A 325 -3.44 35.36 -3.16
N PRO A 326 -2.81 35.25 -1.96
CA PRO A 326 -2.09 36.37 -1.36
C PRO A 326 -0.82 36.70 -2.15
N GLU A 327 -0.56 38.01 -2.31
CA GLU A 327 0.63 38.54 -2.97
C GLU A 327 1.92 38.22 -2.22
N PRO A 328 3.06 38.11 -2.90
CA PRO A 328 4.34 37.83 -2.28
C PRO A 328 4.85 39.07 -1.54
N VAL A 329 5.19 38.89 -0.27
CA VAL A 329 5.85 39.91 0.56
C VAL A 329 7.28 40.14 0.04
N SER A 330 7.55 41.35 -0.41
CA SER A 330 8.87 41.81 -0.81
C SER A 330 9.79 41.89 0.42
N ALA A 331 10.90 41.15 0.38
CA ALA A 331 12.00 41.33 1.32
C ALA A 331 12.88 42.50 0.89
N SER A 332 12.96 43.53 1.72
CA SER A 332 13.95 44.60 1.61
C SER A 332 15.29 44.16 2.26
N PRO A 333 16.40 44.56 1.69
CA PRO A 333 17.71 44.25 2.27
C PRO A 333 18.11 45.31 3.32
N THR A 334 18.65 44.86 4.44
CA THR A 334 19.44 45.70 5.34
C THR A 334 20.85 45.14 5.45
N GLU A 335 21.75 45.80 4.73
CA GLU A 335 23.18 45.80 5.04
C GLU A 335 23.43 46.59 6.34
N ALA A 336 24.25 46.06 7.21
CA ALA A 336 25.06 46.84 8.15
C ALA A 336 26.30 46.06 8.53
N GLU A 337 27.39 46.60 8.05
CA GLU A 337 28.77 46.41 8.45
C GLU A 337 28.96 46.29 9.98
N PHE A 338 29.85 45.41 10.40
CA PHE A 338 30.77 45.73 11.50
C PHE A 338 32.10 44.96 11.27
N ALA A 339 33.07 45.78 10.82
CA ALA A 339 34.49 45.46 10.90
C ALA A 339 34.95 45.64 12.36
N GLY A 340 35.86 44.77 12.80
CA GLY A 340 36.54 44.88 14.09
C GLY A 340 37.69 43.92 14.16
N GLU A 341 38.89 44.46 14.00
CA GLU A 341 40.19 43.83 13.94
C GLU A 341 40.68 43.22 15.28
N PRO A 342 41.80 42.50 15.29
CA PRO A 342 42.25 41.61 16.34
C PRO A 342 43.21 42.24 17.33
N THR A 343 43.28 41.78 18.56
CA THR A 343 44.45 41.96 19.40
C THR A 343 44.61 40.88 20.46
N LYS A 344 45.81 40.30 20.38
CA LYS A 344 46.63 39.54 21.35
C LYS A 344 46.18 38.16 21.78
#